data_d48d391ec7473a1141096662b9b6c54f
#
_entry.id   d48d391ec7473a1141096662b9b6c54f
#
_cell.length_a   1.000
_cell.length_b   1.000
_cell.length_c   1.000
_cell.angle_alpha   90.00
_cell.angle_beta   90.00
_cell.angle_gamma   90.00
#
_symmetry.space_group_name_H-M   'P 1'
#
loop_
_entity.id
_entity.type
_entity.pdbx_description
1 polymer ?
#
loop_
_entity_poly.entity_id
_entity_poly.type
_entity_poly.pdbx_seq_one_letter_code
_entity_poly.pdbx_strand_id
1 'polypeptide(L)'
;MRSRIQLPFEEPEFIEKSIVPSSGGDAWRDRYFALQATLEPSAIRSMPTELGPVPRAVDPFERCNLWLLYTALACGIDKVRFVCVWNGGGSDGPGGTAHMYNEVKRRSGRVTWIDTRTL
;
A
#
# COMPACT_ATOMS: atom_id res chain seq x y z
N MET A 1 -17.92 0.52 -7.88
CA MET A 1 -16.59 0.09 -7.40
C MET A 1 -16.38 0.60 -5.98
N ARG A 2 -15.88 -0.26 -5.10
CA ARG A 2 -15.55 0.15 -3.73
C ARG A 2 -14.04 0.31 -3.59
N SER A 3 -13.63 1.43 -3.00
CA SER A 3 -12.22 1.69 -2.70
C SER A 3 -11.96 1.47 -1.21
N ARG A 4 -10.80 0.90 -0.90
CA ARG A 4 -10.32 0.71 0.47
C ARG A 4 -8.90 1.22 0.59
N ILE A 5 -8.58 1.77 1.74
CA ILE A 5 -7.22 2.17 2.09
C ILE A 5 -6.79 1.29 3.26
N GLN A 6 -5.65 0.64 3.11
CA GLN A 6 -5.01 -0.14 4.18
C GLN A 6 -3.68 0.50 4.53
N LEU A 7 -3.52 0.86 5.79
CA LEU A 7 -2.38 1.63 6.28
C LEU A 7 -1.48 0.79 7.18
N PRO A 8 -0.16 0.95 7.08
CA PRO A 8 0.79 0.24 7.95
C PRO A 8 0.79 0.75 9.38
N PHE A 9 0.31 1.97 9.60
CA PHE A 9 0.21 2.63 10.90
C PHE A 9 -1.19 3.16 11.10
N GLU A 10 -1.52 3.60 12.32
CA GLU A 10 -2.70 4.44 12.51
C GLU A 10 -2.60 5.69 11.63
N GLU A 11 -3.73 6.21 11.19
CA GLU A 11 -3.76 7.28 10.19
C GLU A 11 -2.91 8.51 10.56
N PRO A 12 -2.98 9.06 11.79
CA PRO A 12 -2.16 10.22 12.14
C PRO A 12 -0.65 9.92 12.04
N GLU A 13 -0.23 8.75 12.46
CA GLU A 13 1.16 8.32 12.39
C GLU A 13 1.60 8.11 10.93
N PHE A 14 0.75 7.53 10.10
CA PHE A 14 1.02 7.36 8.68
C PHE A 14 1.23 8.69 7.98
N ILE A 15 0.38 9.67 8.25
CA ILE A 15 0.51 11.01 7.68
C ILE A 15 1.83 11.65 8.09
N GLU A 16 2.15 11.59 9.38
CA GLU A 16 3.37 12.20 9.93
C GLU A 16 4.65 11.54 9.41
N LYS A 17 4.66 10.20 9.34
CA LYS A 17 5.87 9.45 8.98
C LYS A 17 6.06 9.23 7.49
N SER A 18 4.98 9.15 6.72
CA SER A 18 5.04 8.73 5.31
C SER A 18 4.63 9.80 4.32
N ILE A 19 3.68 10.65 4.67
CA ILE A 19 3.20 11.69 3.74
C ILE A 19 3.96 12.99 3.91
N VAL A 20 4.00 13.53 5.12
CA VAL A 20 4.61 14.84 5.40
C VAL A 20 6.09 14.89 5.04
N PRO A 21 6.92 13.86 5.32
CA PRO A 21 8.34 13.89 4.96
C PRO A 21 8.62 13.82 3.45
N SER A 22 7.64 13.45 2.64
CA SER A 22 7.83 13.35 1.19
C SER A 22 7.97 14.73 0.54
N SER A 23 8.59 14.78 -0.64
CA SER A 23 8.64 16.01 -1.43
C SER A 23 7.22 16.48 -1.74
N GLY A 24 6.89 17.72 -1.37
CA GLY A 24 5.55 18.26 -1.50
C GLY A 24 4.55 17.67 -0.50
N GLY A 25 5.00 17.31 0.70
CA GLY A 25 4.22 16.62 1.71
C GLY A 25 2.91 17.30 2.07
N ASP A 26 2.88 18.63 2.16
CA ASP A 26 1.64 19.35 2.47
C ASP A 26 0.58 19.18 1.36
N ALA A 27 0.99 19.24 0.10
CA ALA A 27 0.10 19.03 -1.03
C ALA A 27 -0.40 17.56 -1.06
N TRP A 28 0.46 16.60 -0.75
CA TRP A 28 0.08 15.19 -0.66
C TRP A 28 -0.86 14.93 0.50
N ARG A 29 -0.63 15.57 1.66
CA ARG A 29 -1.54 15.50 2.80
C ARG A 29 -2.93 16.01 2.42
N ASP A 30 -3.01 17.15 1.76
CA ASP A 30 -4.28 17.72 1.34
C ASP A 30 -5.02 16.80 0.36
N ARG A 31 -4.29 16.20 -0.58
CA ARG A 31 -4.85 15.22 -1.52
C ARG A 31 -5.33 13.95 -0.81
N TYR A 32 -4.59 13.50 0.18
CA TYR A 32 -5.00 12.35 0.99
C TYR A 32 -6.32 12.62 1.70
N PHE A 33 -6.45 13.75 2.37
CA PHE A 33 -7.69 14.09 3.05
C PHE A 33 -8.85 14.32 2.09
N ALA A 34 -8.60 14.87 0.91
CA ALA A 34 -9.63 15.00 -0.12
C ALA A 34 -10.14 13.63 -0.58
N LEU A 35 -9.26 12.67 -0.77
CA LEU A 35 -9.64 11.29 -1.09
C LEU A 35 -10.38 10.63 0.07
N GLN A 36 -9.86 10.75 1.27
CA GLN A 36 -10.46 10.19 2.49
C GLN A 36 -11.90 10.66 2.67
N ALA A 37 -12.17 11.94 2.41
CA ALA A 37 -13.51 12.52 2.54
C ALA A 37 -14.53 11.90 1.57
N THR A 38 -14.09 11.27 0.50
CA THR A 38 -14.96 10.57 -0.45
C THR A 38 -15.29 9.13 -0.03
N LEU A 39 -14.61 8.61 0.99
CA LEU A 39 -14.73 7.23 1.42
C LEU A 39 -15.52 7.14 2.74
N GLU A 40 -16.19 6.02 2.92
CA GLU A 40 -16.79 5.71 4.22
C GLU A 40 -15.67 5.45 5.26
N PRO A 41 -15.87 5.80 6.54
CA PRO A 41 -14.87 5.56 7.57
C PRO A 41 -14.40 4.10 7.64
N SER A 42 -15.30 3.14 7.40
CA SER A 42 -14.99 1.71 7.40
C SER A 42 -14.09 1.28 6.24
N ALA A 43 -13.93 2.11 5.22
CA ALA A 43 -13.05 1.82 4.07
C ALA A 43 -11.58 2.09 4.38
N ILE A 44 -11.29 2.79 5.48
CA ILE A 44 -9.91 3.10 5.91
C ILE A 44 -9.59 2.22 7.09
N ARG A 45 -8.64 1.31 6.90
CA ARG A 45 -8.25 0.35 7.91
C ARG A 45 -6.76 0.46 8.21
N SER A 46 -6.42 0.42 9.48
CA SER A 46 -5.03 0.42 9.91
C SER A 46 -4.60 -0.97 10.39
N MET A 47 -3.36 -1.32 10.07
CA MET A 47 -2.82 -2.62 10.44
C MET A 47 -2.76 -2.82 11.97
N PRO A 48 -2.33 -1.84 12.78
CA PRO A 48 -2.32 -2.04 14.23
C PRO A 48 -3.70 -2.33 14.81
N THR A 49 -4.75 -1.68 14.32
CA THR A 49 -6.13 -1.93 14.77
C THR A 49 -6.63 -3.31 14.35
N GLU A 50 -6.33 -3.74 13.12
CA GLU A 50 -6.86 -4.99 12.58
C GLU A 50 -6.03 -6.22 12.98
N LEU A 51 -4.71 -6.09 13.02
CA LEU A 51 -3.77 -7.20 13.22
C LEU A 51 -2.99 -7.14 14.53
N GLY A 52 -3.15 -6.06 15.29
CA GLY A 52 -2.36 -5.82 16.50
C GLY A 52 -1.00 -5.18 16.21
N PRO A 53 -0.21 -4.92 17.26
CA PRO A 53 1.09 -4.26 17.15
C PRO A 53 2.03 -5.02 16.22
N VAL A 54 2.89 -4.27 15.51
CA VAL A 54 3.91 -4.86 14.65
C VAL A 54 4.97 -5.55 15.50
N PRO A 55 5.27 -6.84 15.27
CA PRO A 55 6.37 -7.51 15.97
C PRO A 55 7.71 -6.83 15.72
N ARG A 56 8.62 -6.93 16.68
CA ARG A 56 9.88 -6.19 16.71
C ARG A 56 10.78 -6.39 15.48
N ALA A 57 10.78 -7.61 14.93
CA ALA A 57 11.64 -7.97 13.80
C ALA A 57 10.93 -7.88 12.45
N VAL A 58 9.72 -7.32 12.41
CA VAL A 58 8.89 -7.26 11.21
C VAL A 58 8.84 -5.85 10.68
N ASP A 59 9.11 -5.68 9.38
CA ASP A 59 8.96 -4.40 8.70
C ASP A 59 7.47 -4.08 8.54
N PRO A 60 6.99 -2.90 8.99
CA PRO A 60 5.57 -2.55 8.91
C PRO A 60 5.05 -2.46 7.48
N PHE A 61 5.86 -1.96 6.55
CA PHE A 61 5.45 -1.81 5.15
C PHE A 61 5.33 -3.16 4.45
N GLU A 62 6.28 -4.06 4.70
CA GLU A 62 6.22 -5.43 4.17
C GLU A 62 5.00 -6.18 4.71
N ARG A 63 4.76 -6.09 6.01
CA ARG A 63 3.58 -6.70 6.64
C ARG A 63 2.29 -6.14 6.06
N CYS A 64 2.21 -4.83 5.87
CA CYS A 64 1.04 -4.18 5.29
C CYS A 64 0.82 -4.61 3.83
N ASN A 65 1.87 -4.72 3.03
CA ASN A 65 1.79 -5.20 1.66
C ASN A 65 1.26 -6.62 1.58
N LEU A 66 1.73 -7.51 2.44
CA LEU A 66 1.23 -8.89 2.51
C LEU A 66 -0.22 -8.94 2.97
N TRP A 67 -0.60 -8.13 3.94
CA TRP A 67 -1.97 -8.02 4.38
C TRP A 67 -2.89 -7.55 3.25
N LEU A 68 -2.47 -6.53 2.50
CA LEU A 68 -3.20 -6.04 1.34
C LEU A 68 -3.37 -7.14 0.29
N LEU A 69 -2.30 -7.85 -0.03
CA LEU A 69 -2.32 -8.94 -1.01
C LEU A 69 -3.24 -10.08 -0.57
N TYR A 70 -3.13 -10.53 0.69
CA TYR A 70 -3.97 -11.61 1.18
C TYR A 70 -5.45 -11.21 1.26
N THR A 71 -5.74 -9.96 1.59
CA THR A 71 -7.12 -9.44 1.55
C THR A 71 -7.69 -9.52 0.14
N ALA A 72 -6.89 -9.17 -0.86
CA ALA A 72 -7.31 -9.27 -2.26
C ALA A 72 -7.46 -10.73 -2.71
N LEU A 73 -6.50 -11.60 -2.37
CA LEU A 73 -6.56 -13.02 -2.73
C LEU A 73 -7.76 -13.75 -2.13
N ALA A 74 -8.24 -13.29 -0.97
CA ALA A 74 -9.44 -13.86 -0.35
C ALA A 74 -10.70 -13.67 -1.20
N CYS A 75 -10.70 -12.72 -2.14
CA CYS A 75 -11.79 -12.54 -3.09
C CYS A 75 -11.74 -13.50 -4.28
N GLY A 76 -10.67 -14.27 -4.40
CA GLY A 76 -10.42 -15.19 -5.51
C GLY A 76 -9.18 -14.78 -6.30
N ILE A 77 -8.27 -15.72 -6.52
CA ILE A 77 -7.00 -15.47 -7.20
C ILE A 77 -7.20 -14.93 -8.64
N ASP A 78 -8.24 -15.37 -9.30
CA ASP A 78 -8.60 -14.96 -10.66
C ASP A 78 -9.11 -13.52 -10.72
N LYS A 79 -9.46 -12.93 -9.59
CA LYS A 79 -9.98 -11.55 -9.48
C LYS A 79 -8.91 -10.53 -9.12
N VAL A 80 -7.71 -10.97 -8.76
CA VAL A 80 -6.63 -10.08 -8.33
C VAL A 80 -5.89 -9.54 -9.53
N ARG A 81 -5.76 -8.20 -9.58
CA ARG A 81 -4.88 -7.50 -10.51
C ARG A 81 -4.07 -6.50 -9.72
N PHE A 82 -2.78 -6.52 -9.90
CA PHE A 82 -1.87 -5.56 -9.28
C PHE A 82 -1.45 -4.53 -10.31
N VAL A 83 -1.65 -3.27 -10.00
CA VAL A 83 -1.18 -2.15 -10.81
C VAL A 83 -0.17 -1.39 -10.00
N CYS A 84 1.03 -1.24 -10.50
CA CYS A 84 2.08 -0.45 -9.84
C CYS A 84 2.64 0.61 -10.77
N VAL A 85 2.96 1.74 -10.18
CA VAL A 85 3.69 2.85 -10.81
C VAL A 85 5.10 2.82 -10.23
N TRP A 86 6.10 2.49 -11.06
CA TRP A 86 7.42 2.14 -10.55
C TRP A 86 8.51 2.34 -11.62
N ASN A 87 9.71 2.66 -11.19
CA ASN A 87 10.85 2.87 -12.10
C ASN A 87 11.65 1.59 -12.41
N GLY A 88 11.26 0.45 -11.85
CA GLY A 88 11.95 -0.82 -12.06
C GLY A 88 13.14 -1.04 -11.14
N GLY A 89 13.49 -0.09 -10.29
CA GLY A 89 14.64 -0.22 -9.37
C GLY A 89 14.35 -1.17 -8.21
N GLY A 90 15.38 -1.88 -7.73
CA GLY A 90 15.27 -2.85 -6.64
C GLY A 90 15.67 -2.32 -5.27
N SER A 91 15.89 -1.02 -5.11
CA SER A 91 16.55 -0.44 -3.92
C SER A 91 15.61 0.00 -2.80
N ASP A 92 14.32 -0.21 -2.94
CA ASP A 92 13.34 0.30 -1.96
C ASP A 92 13.30 -0.50 -0.65
N GLY A 93 14.07 -1.58 -0.55
CA GLY A 93 14.13 -2.43 0.63
C GLY A 93 12.87 -3.27 0.85
N PRO A 94 12.75 -3.90 2.03
CA PRO A 94 11.56 -4.67 2.40
C PRO A 94 10.33 -3.77 2.39
N GLY A 95 9.24 -4.27 1.80
CA GLY A 95 7.99 -3.52 1.72
C GLY A 95 7.93 -2.46 0.62
N GLY A 96 8.97 -2.33 -0.21
CA GLY A 96 8.96 -1.46 -1.38
C GLY A 96 8.18 -2.04 -2.55
N THR A 97 8.09 -1.26 -3.63
CA THR A 97 7.32 -1.66 -4.82
C THR A 97 7.89 -2.91 -5.49
N ALA A 98 9.23 -3.06 -5.53
CA ALA A 98 9.87 -4.26 -6.07
C ALA A 98 9.43 -5.53 -5.31
N HIS A 99 9.40 -5.47 -3.99
CA HIS A 99 8.96 -6.58 -3.16
C HIS A 99 7.51 -6.97 -3.50
N MET A 100 6.61 -6.00 -3.52
CA MET A 100 5.20 -6.25 -3.81
C MET A 100 4.99 -6.78 -5.24
N TYR A 101 5.69 -6.20 -6.21
CA TYR A 101 5.64 -6.66 -7.61
C TYR A 101 6.02 -8.14 -7.71
N ASN A 102 7.13 -8.53 -7.11
CA ASN A 102 7.62 -9.91 -7.15
C ASN A 102 6.67 -10.88 -6.42
N GLU A 103 6.13 -10.47 -5.27
CA GLU A 103 5.17 -11.29 -4.52
C GLU A 103 3.88 -11.55 -5.32
N VAL A 104 3.32 -10.51 -5.92
CA VAL A 104 2.09 -10.67 -6.72
C VAL A 104 2.35 -11.48 -7.97
N LYS A 105 3.45 -11.23 -8.66
CA LYS A 105 3.82 -11.96 -9.88
C LYS A 105 3.98 -13.45 -9.60
N ARG A 106 4.62 -13.79 -8.49
CA ARG A 106 4.83 -15.19 -8.07
C ARG A 106 3.51 -15.89 -7.76
N ARG A 107 2.53 -15.20 -7.18
CA ARG A 107 1.28 -15.81 -6.71
C ARG A 107 0.17 -15.79 -7.74
N SER A 108 -0.02 -14.70 -8.48
CA SER A 108 -1.13 -14.56 -9.43
C SER A 108 -0.69 -14.37 -10.87
N GLY A 109 0.51 -13.85 -11.09
CA GLY A 109 1.02 -13.53 -12.42
C GLY A 109 0.36 -12.33 -13.10
N ARG A 110 -0.63 -11.68 -12.46
CA ARG A 110 -1.41 -10.58 -13.06
C ARG A 110 -0.92 -9.23 -12.56
N VAL A 111 0.14 -8.74 -13.17
CA VAL A 111 0.76 -7.47 -12.82
C VAL A 111 0.73 -6.53 -14.01
N THR A 112 0.27 -5.31 -13.80
CA THR A 112 0.40 -4.21 -14.74
C THR A 112 1.42 -3.22 -14.18
N TRP A 113 2.50 -3.04 -14.91
CA TRP A 113 3.57 -2.12 -14.52
C TRP A 113 3.53 -0.86 -15.38
N ILE A 114 3.37 0.29 -14.73
CA ILE A 114 3.48 1.60 -15.37
C ILE A 114 4.89 2.12 -15.06
N ASP A 115 5.73 2.13 -16.08
CA ASP A 115 7.13 2.50 -15.93
C ASP A 115 7.26 4.03 -15.90
N THR A 116 7.69 4.57 -14.76
CA THR A 116 7.83 6.02 -14.58
C THR A 116 8.94 6.61 -15.43
N ARG A 117 9.88 5.80 -15.94
CA ARG A 117 10.97 6.26 -16.80
C ARG A 117 10.49 6.64 -18.21
N THR A 118 9.31 6.16 -18.59
CA THR A 118 8.72 6.39 -19.91
C THR A 118 7.57 7.40 -19.91
N LEU A 119 7.27 7.97 -18.76
CA LEU A 119 6.20 8.95 -18.63
C LEU A 119 6.64 10.36 -19.04
#